data_a6c4d4f2bce4c4e2096bd615deb024d9
#
_entry.id   a6c4d4f2bce4c4e2096bd615deb024d9
#
_cell.length_a   1.000
_cell.length_b   1.000
_cell.length_c   1.000
_cell.angle_alpha   90.00
_cell.angle_beta   90.00
_cell.angle_gamma   90.00
#
_symmetry.space_group_name_H-M   'P 1'
#
loop_
_entity.id
_entity.type
_entity.pdbx_description
1 polymer ?
#
loop_
_entity_poly.entity_id
_entity_poly.type
_entity_poly.pdbx_seq_one_letter_code
_entity_poly.pdbx_strand_id
1 'polypeptide(L)'
;MSLRISVFLWLMRRHRRPSDISYRGKAISIFPGVFSPKYDWSAKFAVDCLPALAGKSFLEVGAGCGIVSVFAGEGGARLVVAVDISPDSARNIAFNFDARRLSNAHVIQGDLLTAISHKFDFIFFNAPYYGERPKDWLERAVTDENYNTLKRFLADVKRCLAVGGVVMLGFYKAREPLLRAELQRAGLRVVSVREERRLAYRCKYFMLSAA
;
A
#
# COMPACT_ATOMS: atom_id res chain seq x y z
N MET A 1 -0.69 19.41 -4.58
CA MET A 1 -0.23 18.24 -5.39
C MET A 1 0.84 18.68 -6.39
N SER A 2 1.90 17.88 -6.66
CA SER A 2 2.97 18.25 -7.59
C SER A 2 2.52 18.11 -9.05
N LEU A 3 3.10 18.94 -9.97
CA LEU A 3 2.84 18.87 -11.42
C LEU A 3 3.05 17.45 -11.97
N ARG A 4 4.10 16.76 -11.50
CA ARG A 4 4.42 15.39 -11.89
C ARG A 4 3.26 14.41 -11.60
N ILE A 5 2.69 14.46 -10.41
CA ILE A 5 1.55 13.60 -10.04
C ILE A 5 0.31 13.94 -10.86
N SER A 6 0.07 15.23 -11.12
CA SER A 6 -1.04 15.66 -11.98
C SER A 6 -0.91 15.09 -13.40
N VAL A 7 0.29 15.07 -13.96
CA VAL A 7 0.57 14.45 -15.28
C VAL A 7 0.35 12.94 -15.23
N PHE A 8 0.80 12.25 -14.17
CA PHE A 8 0.60 10.82 -14.04
C PHE A 8 -0.89 10.45 -13.92
N LEU A 9 -1.65 11.16 -13.11
CA LEU A 9 -3.09 10.97 -12.99
C LEU A 9 -3.80 11.21 -14.33
N TRP A 10 -3.38 12.24 -15.08
CA TRP A 10 -3.92 12.52 -16.41
C TRP A 10 -3.63 11.38 -17.39
N LEU A 11 -2.40 10.83 -17.39
CA LEU A 11 -2.04 9.66 -18.19
C LEU A 11 -2.89 8.44 -17.79
N MET A 12 -3.04 8.16 -16.49
CA MET A 12 -3.82 7.03 -16.00
C MET A 12 -5.30 7.13 -16.37
N ARG A 13 -5.90 8.33 -16.34
CA ARG A 13 -7.30 8.55 -16.77
C ARG A 13 -7.53 8.26 -18.26
N ARG A 14 -6.48 8.25 -19.07
CA ARG A 14 -6.55 7.91 -20.51
C ARG A 14 -6.46 6.40 -20.79
N HIS A 15 -6.05 5.62 -19.80
CA HIS A 15 -6.02 4.17 -19.96
C HIS A 15 -7.44 3.61 -20.00
N ARG A 16 -7.85 3.13 -21.18
CA ARG A 16 -9.18 2.56 -21.42
C ARG A 16 -9.19 1.03 -21.43
N ARG A 17 -8.01 0.40 -21.42
CA ARG A 17 -7.83 -1.06 -21.46
C ARG A 17 -6.85 -1.48 -20.39
N PRO A 18 -6.95 -2.72 -19.87
CA PRO A 18 -5.93 -3.29 -19.01
C PRO A 18 -4.55 -3.22 -19.66
N SER A 19 -3.53 -3.04 -18.86
CA SER A 19 -2.12 -3.05 -19.29
C SER A 19 -1.29 -3.81 -18.27
N ASP A 20 -0.20 -4.44 -18.73
CA ASP A 20 0.68 -5.18 -17.86
C ASP A 20 1.96 -4.41 -17.57
N ILE A 21 2.50 -4.64 -16.40
CA ILE A 21 3.89 -4.32 -16.07
C ILE A 21 4.63 -5.60 -15.72
N SER A 22 5.93 -5.65 -16.03
CA SER A 22 6.80 -6.72 -15.54
C SER A 22 7.69 -6.15 -14.42
N TYR A 23 7.74 -6.87 -13.30
CA TYR A 23 8.67 -6.57 -12.22
C TYR A 23 9.25 -7.85 -11.64
N ARG A 24 10.59 -7.94 -11.56
CA ARG A 24 11.31 -9.14 -11.11
C ARG A 24 10.81 -10.43 -11.80
N GLY A 25 10.56 -10.37 -13.11
CA GLY A 25 10.07 -11.49 -13.90
C GLY A 25 8.58 -11.84 -13.71
N LYS A 26 7.83 -11.05 -12.96
CA LYS A 26 6.40 -11.28 -12.73
C LYS A 26 5.56 -10.24 -13.48
N ALA A 27 4.61 -10.71 -14.27
CA ALA A 27 3.61 -9.87 -14.92
C ALA A 27 2.50 -9.52 -13.91
N ILE A 28 2.14 -8.24 -13.83
CA ILE A 28 1.05 -7.71 -13.01
C ILE A 28 0.14 -6.90 -13.92
N SER A 29 -1.10 -7.30 -14.01
CA SER A 29 -2.13 -6.57 -14.77
C SER A 29 -2.65 -5.38 -13.99
N ILE A 30 -2.89 -4.27 -14.70
CA ILE A 30 -3.38 -3.02 -14.15
C ILE A 30 -4.63 -2.62 -14.92
N PHE A 31 -5.75 -2.55 -14.23
CA PHE A 31 -7.03 -2.19 -14.81
C PHE A 31 -7.19 -0.67 -14.96
N PRO A 32 -8.04 -0.20 -15.90
CA PRO A 32 -8.42 1.20 -15.95
C PRO A 32 -8.98 1.67 -14.59
N GLY A 33 -8.63 2.89 -14.19
CA GLY A 33 -9.08 3.44 -12.91
C GLY A 33 -8.22 3.03 -11.69
N VAL A 34 -7.30 2.08 -11.85
CA VAL A 34 -6.39 1.65 -10.78
C VAL A 34 -5.05 2.39 -10.88
N PHE A 35 -4.50 2.80 -9.72
CA PHE A 35 -3.20 3.47 -9.67
C PHE A 35 -2.09 2.54 -10.16
N SER A 36 -1.28 3.02 -11.11
CA SER A 36 -0.32 2.18 -11.83
C SER A 36 1.12 2.35 -11.33
N PRO A 37 1.78 1.25 -10.90
CA PRO A 37 3.21 1.23 -10.62
C PRO A 37 4.12 1.49 -11.83
N LYS A 38 3.54 1.64 -13.03
CA LYS A 38 4.27 2.06 -14.23
C LYS A 38 4.79 3.49 -14.09
N TYR A 39 4.03 4.35 -13.44
CA TYR A 39 4.31 5.79 -13.31
C TYR A 39 4.88 6.15 -11.94
N ASP A 40 4.70 5.29 -10.94
CA ASP A 40 5.21 5.50 -9.60
C ASP A 40 6.03 4.31 -9.13
N TRP A 41 7.23 4.58 -8.61
CA TRP A 41 8.16 3.54 -8.18
C TRP A 41 7.87 2.99 -6.78
N SER A 42 7.03 3.65 -5.99
CA SER A 42 6.83 3.31 -4.58
C SER A 42 6.45 1.85 -4.36
N ALA A 43 5.45 1.34 -5.08
CA ALA A 43 5.03 -0.05 -4.92
C ALA A 43 6.13 -1.07 -5.29
N LYS A 44 6.98 -0.76 -6.28
CA LYS A 44 8.14 -1.61 -6.63
C LYS A 44 9.19 -1.58 -5.53
N PHE A 45 9.47 -0.40 -4.99
CA PHE A 45 10.37 -0.28 -3.84
C PHE A 45 9.80 -0.93 -2.58
N ALA A 46 8.47 -0.92 -2.39
CA ALA A 46 7.85 -1.68 -1.31
C ALA A 46 8.13 -3.18 -1.42
N VAL A 47 8.03 -3.75 -2.63
CA VAL A 47 8.40 -5.15 -2.88
C VAL A 47 9.86 -5.41 -2.51
N ASP A 48 10.78 -4.47 -2.84
CA ASP A 48 12.20 -4.61 -2.51
C ASP A 48 12.47 -4.52 -1.00
N CYS A 49 11.58 -3.87 -0.25
CA CYS A 49 11.66 -3.71 1.20
C CYS A 49 10.97 -4.82 1.99
N LEU A 50 10.21 -5.72 1.34
CA LEU A 50 9.54 -6.82 2.04
C LEU A 50 10.58 -7.70 2.75
N PRO A 51 10.36 -8.04 4.03
CA PRO A 51 11.17 -9.05 4.70
C PRO A 51 10.80 -10.46 4.21
N ALA A 52 11.49 -11.48 4.70
CA ALA A 52 11.06 -12.86 4.54
C ALA A 52 9.69 -13.06 5.19
N LEU A 53 8.69 -13.46 4.40
CA LEU A 53 7.29 -13.63 4.84
C LEU A 53 6.88 -15.10 4.90
N ALA A 54 7.80 -16.05 4.68
CA ALA A 54 7.50 -17.48 4.75
C ALA A 54 6.84 -17.84 6.09
N GLY A 55 5.65 -18.45 6.04
CA GLY A 55 4.84 -18.82 7.19
C GLY A 55 4.19 -17.65 7.96
N LYS A 56 4.34 -16.41 7.52
CA LYS A 56 3.76 -15.20 8.13
C LYS A 56 2.41 -14.84 7.51
N SER A 57 1.57 -14.17 8.30
CA SER A 57 0.37 -13.50 7.77
C SER A 57 0.68 -12.07 7.36
N PHE A 58 0.18 -11.69 6.19
CA PHE A 58 0.43 -10.39 5.55
C PHE A 58 -0.88 -9.67 5.24
N LEU A 59 -0.97 -8.40 5.59
CA LEU A 59 -2.07 -7.51 5.23
C LEU A 59 -1.54 -6.33 4.43
N GLU A 60 -2.10 -6.09 3.25
CA GLU A 60 -1.90 -4.86 2.49
C GLU A 60 -3.15 -3.99 2.55
N VAL A 61 -2.99 -2.73 2.96
CA VAL A 61 -4.07 -1.73 2.99
C VAL A 61 -3.88 -0.74 1.85
N GLY A 62 -4.94 -0.44 1.09
CA GLY A 62 -4.86 0.37 -0.12
C GLY A 62 -4.04 -0.30 -1.21
N ALA A 63 -4.35 -1.57 -1.51
CA ALA A 63 -3.48 -2.44 -2.30
C ALA A 63 -3.42 -2.09 -3.81
N GLY A 64 -4.34 -1.27 -4.33
CA GLY A 64 -4.35 -0.85 -5.73
C GLY A 64 -4.45 -2.04 -6.70
N CYS A 65 -3.37 -2.33 -7.45
CA CYS A 65 -3.32 -3.52 -8.31
C CYS A 65 -2.85 -4.79 -7.58
N GLY A 66 -2.50 -4.72 -6.29
CA GLY A 66 -2.09 -5.85 -5.47
C GLY A 66 -0.67 -6.36 -5.73
N ILE A 67 0.20 -5.56 -6.37
CA ILE A 67 1.57 -6.00 -6.68
C ILE A 67 2.33 -6.47 -5.44
N VAL A 68 2.25 -5.75 -4.31
CA VAL A 68 3.00 -6.11 -3.10
C VAL A 68 2.43 -7.39 -2.49
N SER A 69 1.10 -7.52 -2.47
CA SER A 69 0.41 -8.74 -2.03
C SER A 69 0.75 -9.96 -2.86
N VAL A 70 0.87 -9.82 -4.20
CA VAL A 70 1.31 -10.92 -5.08
C VAL A 70 2.72 -11.38 -4.67
N PHE A 71 3.64 -10.45 -4.48
CA PHE A 71 5.01 -10.81 -4.05
C PHE A 71 5.05 -11.41 -2.65
N ALA A 72 4.20 -10.96 -1.73
CA ALA A 72 4.07 -11.56 -0.40
C ALA A 72 3.55 -13.01 -0.47
N GLY A 73 2.52 -13.26 -1.28
CA GLY A 73 1.93 -14.59 -1.45
C GLY A 73 2.91 -15.59 -2.07
N GLU A 74 3.54 -15.22 -3.18
CA GLU A 74 4.56 -16.06 -3.83
C GLU A 74 5.86 -16.16 -3.01
N GLY A 75 6.11 -15.22 -2.08
CA GLY A 75 7.19 -15.24 -1.11
C GLY A 75 6.93 -16.18 0.08
N GLY A 76 5.86 -16.99 0.05
CA GLY A 76 5.55 -18.01 1.04
C GLY A 76 4.78 -17.52 2.26
N ALA A 77 4.15 -16.32 2.22
CA ALA A 77 3.22 -15.93 3.27
C ALA A 77 2.12 -16.99 3.42
N ARG A 78 1.81 -17.41 4.66
CA ARG A 78 0.75 -18.41 4.90
C ARG A 78 -0.66 -17.89 4.66
N LEU A 79 -0.83 -16.57 4.79
CA LEU A 79 -2.09 -15.85 4.56
C LEU A 79 -1.75 -14.47 4.02
N VAL A 80 -2.38 -14.09 2.93
CA VAL A 80 -2.34 -12.73 2.37
C VAL A 80 -3.75 -12.18 2.35
N VAL A 81 -3.94 -10.98 2.90
CA VAL A 81 -5.19 -10.23 2.75
C VAL A 81 -4.86 -8.87 2.14
N ALA A 82 -5.54 -8.52 1.05
CA ALA A 82 -5.42 -7.23 0.40
C ALA A 82 -6.75 -6.47 0.53
N VAL A 83 -6.69 -5.27 1.08
CA VAL A 83 -7.85 -4.39 1.27
C VAL A 83 -7.72 -3.17 0.39
N ASP A 84 -8.76 -2.83 -0.34
CA ASP A 84 -8.87 -1.54 -1.04
C ASP A 84 -10.31 -1.04 -1.02
N ILE A 85 -10.47 0.26 -0.92
CA ILE A 85 -11.79 0.90 -0.89
C ILE A 85 -12.41 1.00 -2.29
N SER A 86 -11.56 1.04 -3.34
CA SER A 86 -11.99 1.14 -4.73
C SER A 86 -12.48 -0.23 -5.25
N PRO A 87 -13.70 -0.32 -5.81
CA PRO A 87 -14.18 -1.56 -6.41
C PRO A 87 -13.33 -1.97 -7.63
N ASP A 88 -12.74 -1.03 -8.37
CA ASP A 88 -11.85 -1.32 -9.49
C ASP A 88 -10.54 -1.95 -9.01
N SER A 89 -9.97 -1.43 -7.92
CA SER A 89 -8.80 -2.01 -7.28
C SER A 89 -9.10 -3.42 -6.75
N ALA A 90 -10.22 -3.63 -6.06
CA ALA A 90 -10.58 -4.94 -5.54
C ALA A 90 -10.72 -5.99 -6.67
N ARG A 91 -11.36 -5.63 -7.80
CA ARG A 91 -11.42 -6.49 -9.00
C ARG A 91 -10.05 -6.76 -9.60
N ASN A 92 -9.19 -5.76 -9.66
CA ASN A 92 -7.84 -5.89 -10.20
C ASN A 92 -6.97 -6.80 -9.33
N ILE A 93 -7.05 -6.67 -8.00
CA ILE A 93 -6.35 -7.54 -7.05
C ILE A 93 -6.78 -9.00 -7.24
N ALA A 94 -8.10 -9.24 -7.26
CA ALA A 94 -8.66 -10.59 -7.46
C ALA A 94 -8.13 -11.21 -8.75
N PHE A 95 -8.18 -10.47 -9.86
CA PHE A 95 -7.65 -10.92 -11.16
C PHE A 95 -6.16 -11.31 -11.06
N ASN A 96 -5.32 -10.48 -10.40
CA ASN A 96 -3.91 -10.78 -10.27
C ASN A 96 -3.64 -11.99 -9.36
N PHE A 97 -4.43 -12.19 -8.30
CA PHE A 97 -4.33 -13.37 -7.43
C PHE A 97 -4.71 -14.66 -8.19
N ASP A 98 -5.80 -14.63 -8.96
CA ASP A 98 -6.27 -15.77 -9.77
C ASP A 98 -5.23 -16.10 -10.87
N ALA A 99 -4.77 -15.10 -11.61
CA ALA A 99 -3.76 -15.26 -12.66
C ALA A 99 -2.44 -15.87 -12.12
N ARG A 100 -2.14 -15.65 -10.85
CA ARG A 100 -0.95 -16.20 -10.15
C ARG A 100 -1.28 -17.47 -9.33
N ARG A 101 -2.53 -17.93 -9.33
CA ARG A 101 -3.00 -19.12 -8.58
C ARG A 101 -2.66 -19.07 -7.09
N LEU A 102 -2.82 -17.89 -6.48
CA LEU A 102 -2.52 -17.69 -5.06
C LEU A 102 -3.69 -18.18 -4.20
N SER A 103 -3.68 -19.44 -3.80
CA SER A 103 -4.72 -20.04 -2.95
C SER A 103 -4.72 -19.52 -1.50
N ASN A 104 -3.66 -18.85 -1.08
CA ASN A 104 -3.47 -18.27 0.26
C ASN A 104 -3.77 -16.76 0.31
N ALA A 105 -4.33 -16.18 -0.77
CA ALA A 105 -4.55 -14.75 -0.89
C ALA A 105 -6.05 -14.43 -1.03
N HIS A 106 -6.50 -13.41 -0.29
CA HIS A 106 -7.89 -12.98 -0.22
C HIS A 106 -8.00 -11.48 -0.44
N VAL A 107 -9.09 -11.04 -1.07
CA VAL A 107 -9.39 -9.63 -1.32
C VAL A 107 -10.59 -9.20 -0.51
N ILE A 108 -10.51 -8.01 0.06
CA ILE A 108 -11.62 -7.36 0.75
C ILE A 108 -11.80 -5.96 0.13
N GLN A 109 -12.98 -5.69 -0.41
CA GLN A 109 -13.36 -4.31 -0.70
C GLN A 109 -13.82 -3.66 0.60
N GLY A 110 -13.06 -2.68 1.10
CA GLY A 110 -13.34 -2.08 2.39
C GLY A 110 -12.53 -0.83 2.69
N ASP A 111 -12.98 -0.08 3.68
CA ASP A 111 -12.33 1.16 4.12
C ASP A 111 -11.32 0.86 5.25
N LEU A 112 -10.04 0.92 4.91
CA LEU A 112 -8.91 0.67 5.82
C LEU A 112 -9.05 -0.70 6.54
N LEU A 113 -9.10 -0.66 7.87
CA LEU A 113 -9.11 -1.84 8.75
C LEU A 113 -10.51 -2.20 9.27
N THR A 114 -11.57 -1.53 8.80
CA THR A 114 -12.93 -1.68 9.37
C THR A 114 -13.48 -3.10 9.29
N ALA A 115 -13.16 -3.84 8.22
CA ALA A 115 -13.60 -5.22 8.02
C ALA A 115 -12.57 -6.26 8.55
N ILE A 116 -11.50 -5.83 9.19
CA ILE A 116 -10.42 -6.71 9.63
C ILE A 116 -10.59 -7.00 11.12
N SER A 117 -10.80 -8.28 11.45
CA SER A 117 -10.81 -8.80 12.83
C SER A 117 -9.57 -9.63 13.18
N HIS A 118 -8.87 -10.15 12.15
CA HIS A 118 -7.67 -10.97 12.32
C HIS A 118 -6.43 -10.13 12.65
N LYS A 119 -5.46 -10.72 13.36
CA LYS A 119 -4.15 -10.13 13.64
C LYS A 119 -3.10 -10.64 12.66
N PHE A 120 -2.26 -9.73 12.15
CA PHE A 120 -1.26 -10.02 11.14
C PHE A 120 0.16 -9.83 11.68
N ASP A 121 1.07 -10.70 11.21
CA ASP A 121 2.49 -10.60 11.52
C ASP A 121 3.14 -9.40 10.80
N PHE A 122 2.65 -9.07 9.61
CA PHE A 122 3.15 -7.95 8.83
C PHE A 122 1.98 -7.19 8.16
N ILE A 123 1.93 -5.88 8.38
CA ILE A 123 0.94 -4.99 7.78
C ILE A 123 1.67 -3.97 6.90
N PHE A 124 1.25 -3.84 5.65
CA PHE A 124 1.78 -2.84 4.73
C PHE A 124 0.71 -1.81 4.36
N PHE A 125 1.09 -0.54 4.39
CA PHE A 125 0.27 0.56 3.90
C PHE A 125 1.14 1.61 3.21
N ASN A 126 0.93 1.83 1.93
CA ASN A 126 1.49 2.98 1.21
C ASN A 126 0.50 4.13 1.29
N ALA A 127 0.54 4.90 2.37
CA ALA A 127 -0.44 5.92 2.65
C ALA A 127 -0.42 7.04 1.60
N PRO A 128 -1.58 7.59 1.21
CA PRO A 128 -1.63 8.81 0.42
C PRO A 128 -1.00 9.97 1.21
N TYR A 129 -0.25 10.84 0.53
CA TYR A 129 0.65 11.79 1.18
C TYR A 129 0.43 13.27 0.83
N TYR A 130 -0.48 13.59 -0.07
CA TYR A 130 -0.88 14.97 -0.34
C TYR A 130 -2.14 15.32 0.46
N GLY A 131 -2.12 16.42 1.21
CA GLY A 131 -3.17 16.79 2.16
C GLY A 131 -4.41 17.44 1.52
N GLU A 132 -4.56 17.38 0.19
CA GLU A 132 -5.69 17.94 -0.54
C GLU A 132 -6.87 16.97 -0.59
N ARG A 133 -8.07 17.50 -0.86
CA ARG A 133 -9.27 16.72 -1.07
C ARG A 133 -9.23 15.99 -2.43
N PRO A 134 -9.41 14.65 -2.47
CA PRO A 134 -9.47 13.91 -3.72
C PRO A 134 -10.75 14.20 -4.50
N LYS A 135 -10.65 14.24 -5.82
CA LYS A 135 -11.79 14.43 -6.75
C LYS A 135 -12.38 13.13 -7.25
N ASP A 136 -11.57 12.08 -7.30
CA ASP A 136 -11.94 10.75 -7.79
C ASP A 136 -11.09 9.67 -7.10
N TRP A 137 -11.35 8.38 -7.44
CA TRP A 137 -10.63 7.25 -6.87
C TRP A 137 -9.13 7.25 -7.17
N LEU A 138 -8.70 7.72 -8.35
CA LEU A 138 -7.29 7.82 -8.71
C LEU A 138 -6.57 8.89 -7.87
N GLU A 139 -7.19 10.05 -7.66
CA GLU A 139 -6.61 11.06 -6.78
C GLU A 139 -6.54 10.58 -5.33
N ARG A 140 -7.55 9.80 -4.85
CA ARG A 140 -7.55 9.23 -3.52
C ARG A 140 -6.36 8.32 -3.25
N ALA A 141 -5.77 7.71 -4.27
CA ALA A 141 -4.54 6.93 -4.11
C ALA A 141 -3.33 7.75 -3.65
N VAL A 142 -3.35 9.07 -3.85
CA VAL A 142 -2.22 9.96 -3.54
C VAL A 142 -2.59 11.14 -2.65
N THR A 143 -3.89 11.48 -2.53
CA THR A 143 -4.37 12.59 -1.70
C THR A 143 -5.20 12.10 -0.53
N ASP A 144 -5.04 12.74 0.62
CA ASP A 144 -5.72 12.42 1.88
C ASP A 144 -6.06 13.73 2.59
N GLU A 145 -7.28 14.20 2.44
CA GLU A 145 -7.74 15.46 3.02
C GLU A 145 -7.44 15.52 4.51
N ASN A 146 -6.61 16.49 4.91
CA ASN A 146 -6.16 16.67 6.30
C ASN A 146 -5.49 15.43 6.92
N TYR A 147 -4.98 14.51 6.10
CA TYR A 147 -4.36 13.24 6.54
C TYR A 147 -5.30 12.35 7.37
N ASN A 148 -6.60 12.41 7.09
CA ASN A 148 -7.61 11.66 7.84
C ASN A 148 -7.48 10.15 7.66
N THR A 149 -7.15 9.68 6.46
CA THR A 149 -6.91 8.25 6.17
C THR A 149 -5.73 7.74 6.98
N LEU A 150 -4.60 8.48 6.99
CA LEU A 150 -3.43 8.14 7.79
C LEU A 150 -3.76 8.08 9.29
N LYS A 151 -4.42 9.10 9.82
CA LYS A 151 -4.78 9.18 11.25
C LYS A 151 -5.67 8.02 11.68
N ARG A 152 -6.70 7.70 10.89
CA ARG A 152 -7.62 6.57 11.13
C ARG A 152 -6.88 5.23 11.09
N PHE A 153 -6.00 5.03 10.11
CA PHE A 153 -5.17 3.83 10.03
C PHE A 153 -4.30 3.68 11.28
N LEU A 154 -3.57 4.72 11.67
CA LEU A 154 -2.67 4.68 12.83
C LEU A 154 -3.42 4.47 14.15
N ALA A 155 -4.61 5.02 14.30
CA ALA A 155 -5.44 4.82 15.49
C ALA A 155 -5.90 3.37 15.66
N ASP A 156 -6.11 2.65 14.54
CA ASP A 156 -6.72 1.31 14.54
C ASP A 156 -5.73 0.15 14.31
N VAL A 157 -4.55 0.43 13.72
CA VAL A 157 -3.63 -0.62 13.25
C VAL A 157 -3.14 -1.57 14.34
N LYS A 158 -2.96 -1.09 15.59
CA LYS A 158 -2.53 -1.96 16.70
C LYS A 158 -3.51 -3.10 16.99
N ARG A 159 -4.80 -2.87 16.76
CA ARG A 159 -5.83 -3.92 16.92
C ARG A 159 -5.60 -5.10 15.99
N CYS A 160 -5.09 -4.82 14.78
CA CYS A 160 -4.83 -5.81 13.74
C CYS A 160 -3.39 -6.32 13.74
N LEU A 161 -2.54 -5.87 14.67
CA LEU A 161 -1.13 -6.29 14.73
C LEU A 161 -0.95 -7.46 15.69
N ALA A 162 -0.30 -8.53 15.24
CA ALA A 162 0.08 -9.65 16.08
C ALA A 162 1.17 -9.26 17.09
N VAL A 163 1.36 -10.05 18.13
CA VAL A 163 2.48 -9.86 19.07
C VAL A 163 3.80 -10.00 18.30
N GLY A 164 4.68 -9.02 18.42
CA GLY A 164 5.91 -8.95 17.63
C GLY A 164 5.73 -8.61 16.15
N GLY A 165 4.49 -8.29 15.74
CA GLY A 165 4.20 -7.88 14.37
C GLY A 165 4.79 -6.52 14.02
N VAL A 166 4.92 -6.28 12.72
CA VAL A 166 5.55 -5.08 12.16
C VAL A 166 4.62 -4.42 11.16
N VAL A 167 4.55 -3.09 11.19
CA VAL A 167 3.90 -2.28 10.14
C VAL A 167 4.97 -1.64 9.27
N MET A 168 4.89 -1.83 7.96
CA MET A 168 5.65 -1.06 6.97
C MET A 168 4.75 0.03 6.40
N LEU A 169 5.07 1.28 6.72
CA LEU A 169 4.29 2.46 6.31
C LEU A 169 5.07 3.29 5.30
N GLY A 170 4.55 3.43 4.09
CA GLY A 170 5.05 4.37 3.09
C GLY A 170 4.50 5.77 3.34
N PHE A 171 5.41 6.78 3.40
CA PHE A 171 4.99 8.16 3.55
C PHE A 171 6.00 9.15 2.96
N TYR A 172 5.53 10.34 2.60
CA TYR A 172 6.35 11.33 1.92
C TYR A 172 7.30 12.06 2.88
N LYS A 173 8.59 12.10 2.53
CA LYS A 173 9.64 12.69 3.38
C LYS A 173 9.33 14.11 3.86
N ALA A 174 8.80 14.97 3.01
CA ALA A 174 8.53 16.36 3.36
C ALA A 174 7.48 16.53 4.47
N ARG A 175 6.74 15.47 4.80
CA ARG A 175 5.72 15.44 5.86
C ARG A 175 6.11 14.55 7.04
N GLU A 176 7.36 14.14 7.14
CA GLU A 176 7.86 13.30 8.24
C GLU A 176 7.58 13.86 9.64
N PRO A 177 7.69 15.18 9.92
CA PRO A 177 7.36 15.70 11.25
C PRO A 177 5.89 15.45 11.64
N LEU A 178 4.96 15.60 10.70
CA LEU A 178 3.55 15.26 10.93
C LEU A 178 3.40 13.76 11.23
N LEU A 179 4.02 12.89 10.43
CA LEU A 179 3.96 11.45 10.66
C LEU A 179 4.48 11.08 12.06
N ARG A 180 5.61 11.64 12.49
CA ARG A 180 6.19 11.33 13.81
C ARG A 180 5.25 11.73 14.96
N ALA A 181 4.58 12.88 14.85
CA ALA A 181 3.58 13.30 15.84
C ALA A 181 2.39 12.33 15.91
N GLU A 182 1.88 11.88 14.76
CA GLU A 182 0.76 10.92 14.72
C GLU A 182 1.19 9.52 15.21
N LEU A 183 2.42 9.07 14.92
CA LEU A 183 2.96 7.82 15.46
C LEU A 183 3.05 7.84 16.98
N GLN A 184 3.51 8.94 17.56
CA GLN A 184 3.57 9.12 19.02
C GLN A 184 2.18 9.03 19.64
N ARG A 185 1.18 9.71 19.06
CA ARG A 185 -0.22 9.65 19.52
C ARG A 185 -0.79 8.23 19.45
N ALA A 186 -0.43 7.48 18.41
CA ALA A 186 -0.88 6.11 18.23
C ALA A 186 -0.13 5.10 19.12
N GLY A 187 0.92 5.51 19.85
CA GLY A 187 1.78 4.60 20.62
C GLY A 187 2.50 3.59 19.71
N LEU A 188 3.04 4.09 18.59
CA LEU A 188 3.87 3.35 17.66
C LEU A 188 5.27 3.94 17.64
N ARG A 189 6.28 3.09 17.56
CA ARG A 189 7.68 3.50 17.46
C ARG A 189 8.28 3.11 16.12
N VAL A 190 9.15 3.95 15.57
CA VAL A 190 9.94 3.65 14.39
C VAL A 190 11.10 2.74 14.78
N VAL A 191 11.15 1.54 14.21
CA VAL A 191 12.22 0.55 14.41
C VAL A 191 13.34 0.76 13.40
N SER A 192 12.98 0.99 12.14
CA SER A 192 13.94 1.28 11.07
C SER A 192 13.28 2.05 9.93
N VAL A 193 14.10 2.63 9.06
CA VAL A 193 13.64 3.35 7.87
C VAL A 193 14.40 2.82 6.66
N ARG A 194 13.66 2.57 5.57
CA ARG A 194 14.22 2.31 4.25
C ARG A 194 13.96 3.53 3.37
N GLU A 195 15.00 4.04 2.74
CA GLU A 195 14.87 5.21 1.85
C GLU A 195 15.50 4.88 0.49
N GLU A 196 14.78 5.17 -0.60
CA GLU A 196 15.32 5.17 -1.96
C GLU A 196 15.27 6.56 -2.54
N ARG A 197 16.38 6.96 -3.19
CA ARG A 197 16.53 8.23 -3.89
C ARG A 197 16.75 7.96 -5.37
N ARG A 198 15.83 8.39 -6.20
CA ARG A 198 15.98 8.37 -7.68
C ARG A 198 15.72 9.77 -8.21
N LEU A 199 16.70 10.38 -8.92
CA LEU A 199 16.65 11.69 -9.59
C LEU A 199 15.64 12.70 -8.99
N ALA A 200 14.35 12.56 -9.21
CA ALA A 200 13.28 13.45 -8.72
C ALA A 200 12.34 12.78 -7.70
N TYR A 201 12.67 11.59 -7.17
CA TYR A 201 11.79 10.79 -6.33
C TYR A 201 12.49 10.35 -5.04
N ARG A 202 11.82 10.56 -3.92
CA ARG A 202 12.27 10.08 -2.61
C ARG A 202 11.12 9.35 -1.94
N CYS A 203 11.23 8.03 -1.84
CA CYS A 203 10.29 7.18 -1.12
C CYS A 203 10.91 6.73 0.19
N LYS A 204 10.12 6.77 1.26
CA LYS A 204 10.51 6.25 2.57
C LYS A 204 9.48 5.23 3.05
N TYR A 205 9.97 4.12 3.55
CA TYR A 205 9.20 3.15 4.31
C TYR A 205 9.69 3.10 5.75
N PHE A 206 8.77 3.34 6.66
CA PHE A 206 8.98 3.30 8.10
C PHE A 206 8.53 1.93 8.61
N MET A 207 9.44 1.20 9.24
CA MET A 207 9.12 -0.03 9.94
C MET A 207 8.71 0.33 11.36
N LEU A 208 7.49 -0.02 11.75
CA LEU A 208 6.89 0.37 13.01
C LEU A 208 6.56 -0.87 13.85
N SER A 209 6.70 -0.75 15.17
CA SER A 209 6.18 -1.72 16.14
C SER A 209 5.30 -1.00 17.15
N ALA A 210 4.48 -1.75 17.89
CA ALA A 210 3.86 -1.24 19.11
C ALA A 210 4.96 -0.77 20.07
N ALA A 211 4.71 0.36 20.74
CA ALA A 211 5.61 0.90 21.76
C ALA A 211 5.52 0.09 23.05
#